data_d9438e959e1e53d18107c92f57b28c5a
#
_entry.id   d9438e959e1e53d18107c92f57b28c5a
#
_cell.length_a   1.000
_cell.length_b   1.000
_cell.length_c   1.000
_cell.angle_alpha   90.00
_cell.angle_beta   90.00
_cell.angle_gamma   90.00
#
_symmetry.space_group_name_H-M   'P 1'
#
loop_
_entity.id
_entity.type
_entity.pdbx_description
1 polymer ?
#
loop_
_entity_poly.entity_id
_entity_poly.type
_entity_poly.pdbx_seq_one_letter_code
_entity_poly.pdbx_strand_id
1 'polypeptide(L)'
;MMVRVQTKVKLPFLWGKAVFRKSKWSQINLIVGPNGSGKTLLSEQLALQFEGAGYPVTFLRSDRANEESLLQILNTDLKVRQKIEDVLSNMFGKSIKFEERNGVIVPIVINKLRCVEYNLKDGECHGLKEIITLLIALYSCDSKCLILDEPELHLHPQFQLFFMNEIRKVVASDSHRIFFLITHSPFFIDLKQPEDLLGVVVCHVNHVPTYVENLSSEDEVLFRRFLPRFNTYHKQFFFSDNQIFVEGYTDQKLFSNLLGYVNNKLGSAGTGIIDVGGKDELGVFFKVCSLLGTNGRIIGDLDSLFRGKLRDVICEDNRPLEWLMKQEEKQKPFYNLLFTKKELQVPIDLERLVCKLELFLVNIGKAVAEIDNSISPEIDLLVEKV
;
A
#
# COMPACT_ATOMS: atom_id res chain seq x y z
N MET A 1 -10.99 7.48 -14.47
CA MET A 1 -11.92 8.64 -14.32
C MET A 1 -12.02 8.98 -12.84
N MET A 2 -12.09 10.27 -12.47
CA MET A 2 -12.22 10.71 -11.07
C MET A 2 -13.67 11.08 -10.76
N VAL A 3 -14.20 10.56 -9.65
CA VAL A 3 -15.52 10.90 -9.13
C VAL A 3 -15.40 12.10 -8.17
N ARG A 4 -16.26 13.08 -8.29
CA ARG A 4 -16.25 14.30 -7.45
C ARG A 4 -17.36 14.23 -6.40
N VAL A 5 -16.99 13.88 -5.18
CA VAL A 5 -17.86 13.93 -3.99
C VAL A 5 -17.07 14.60 -2.88
N GLN A 6 -17.56 15.72 -2.37
CA GLN A 6 -16.93 16.41 -1.25
C GLN A 6 -17.20 15.64 0.04
N THR A 7 -16.16 15.06 0.61
CA THR A 7 -16.24 14.34 1.87
C THR A 7 -15.57 15.09 3.00
N LYS A 8 -16.20 15.08 4.17
CA LYS A 8 -15.72 15.74 5.38
C LYS A 8 -16.03 14.86 6.59
N VAL A 9 -15.03 14.17 7.11
CA VAL A 9 -15.18 13.25 8.24
C VAL A 9 -14.46 13.77 9.47
N LYS A 10 -15.12 13.63 10.62
CA LYS A 10 -14.56 13.95 11.94
C LYS A 10 -14.66 12.72 12.83
N LEU A 11 -13.54 12.29 13.39
CA LEU A 11 -13.47 11.24 14.39
C LEU A 11 -12.69 11.78 15.61
N PRO A 12 -13.34 12.56 16.49
CA PRO A 12 -12.65 13.31 17.55
C PRO A 12 -11.87 12.44 18.54
N PHE A 13 -12.33 11.22 18.77
CA PHE A 13 -11.67 10.27 19.67
C PHE A 13 -10.38 9.66 19.07
N LEU A 14 -10.21 9.72 17.72
CA LEU A 14 -8.99 9.28 17.04
C LEU A 14 -8.11 10.47 16.63
N TRP A 15 -8.73 11.55 16.08
CA TRP A 15 -8.00 12.63 15.42
C TRP A 15 -8.12 13.98 16.15
N GLY A 16 -8.72 14.01 17.33
CA GLY A 16 -8.96 15.25 18.08
C GLY A 16 -9.80 16.26 17.26
N LYS A 17 -9.29 17.47 17.10
CA LYS A 17 -9.97 18.52 16.32
C LYS A 17 -9.77 18.44 14.81
N ALA A 18 -8.90 17.57 14.34
CA ALA A 18 -8.57 17.47 12.93
C ALA A 18 -9.72 16.86 12.11
N VAL A 19 -9.76 17.17 10.82
CA VAL A 19 -10.87 16.81 9.93
C VAL A 19 -10.30 16.25 8.64
N PHE A 20 -10.68 15.04 8.30
CA PHE A 20 -10.37 14.47 6.99
C PHE A 20 -11.24 15.14 5.93
N ARG A 21 -10.64 15.55 4.82
CA ARG A 21 -11.32 16.11 3.65
C ARG A 21 -10.72 15.53 2.38
N LYS A 22 -11.58 15.07 1.48
CA LYS A 22 -11.18 14.64 0.14
C LYS A 22 -12.34 14.91 -0.82
N SER A 23 -12.04 15.42 -2.00
CA SER A 23 -13.08 15.80 -2.98
C SER A 23 -13.01 15.03 -4.30
N LYS A 24 -11.87 14.42 -4.59
CA LYS A 24 -11.64 13.64 -5.80
C LYS A 24 -11.37 12.19 -5.43
N TRP A 25 -12.16 11.28 -5.96
CA TRP A 25 -12.08 9.86 -5.67
C TRP A 25 -11.81 9.07 -6.93
N SER A 26 -10.93 8.09 -6.84
CA SER A 26 -10.70 7.13 -7.92
C SER A 26 -11.87 6.16 -8.03
N GLN A 27 -11.97 5.44 -9.15
CA GLN A 27 -12.99 4.39 -9.25
C GLN A 27 -12.71 3.22 -8.31
N ILE A 28 -11.44 2.92 -8.04
CA ILE A 28 -11.02 1.97 -7.00
C ILE A 28 -10.28 2.77 -5.94
N ASN A 29 -10.73 2.68 -4.69
CA ASN A 29 -10.13 3.34 -3.54
C ASN A 29 -9.75 2.29 -2.50
N LEU A 30 -8.51 2.35 -2.03
CA LEU A 30 -7.96 1.46 -1.03
C LEU A 30 -7.84 2.23 0.29
N ILE A 31 -8.51 1.74 1.33
CA ILE A 31 -8.40 2.29 2.68
C ILE A 31 -7.52 1.33 3.48
N VAL A 32 -6.29 1.73 3.72
CA VAL A 32 -5.25 0.90 4.34
C VAL A 32 -4.73 1.53 5.62
N GLY A 33 -3.96 0.80 6.38
CA GLY A 33 -3.36 1.29 7.63
C GLY A 33 -3.37 0.21 8.71
N PRO A 34 -2.72 0.47 9.86
CA PRO A 34 -2.62 -0.48 10.96
C PRO A 34 -3.97 -0.76 11.63
N ASN A 35 -4.00 -1.78 12.49
CA ASN A 35 -5.18 -2.09 13.29
C ASN A 35 -5.49 -0.94 14.27
N GLY A 36 -6.77 -0.66 14.46
CA GLY A 36 -7.21 0.42 15.35
C GLY A 36 -7.08 1.84 14.78
N SER A 37 -6.64 2.01 13.53
CA SER A 37 -6.53 3.33 12.87
C SER A 37 -7.85 3.92 12.40
N GLY A 38 -9.00 3.25 12.64
CA GLY A 38 -10.33 3.77 12.34
C GLY A 38 -10.79 3.60 10.90
N LYS A 39 -10.22 2.66 10.12
CA LYS A 39 -10.59 2.40 8.72
C LYS A 39 -12.09 2.16 8.53
N THR A 40 -12.65 1.23 9.28
CA THR A 40 -14.10 0.91 9.21
C THR A 40 -14.96 2.12 9.54
N LEU A 41 -14.61 2.87 10.60
CA LEU A 41 -15.34 4.08 11.00
C LEU A 41 -15.27 5.19 9.94
N LEU A 42 -14.11 5.38 9.32
CA LEU A 42 -13.97 6.28 8.18
C LEU A 42 -14.90 5.85 7.05
N SER A 43 -14.93 4.58 6.73
CA SER A 43 -15.72 4.03 5.62
C SER A 43 -17.22 4.13 5.87
N GLU A 44 -17.68 3.95 7.10
CA GLU A 44 -19.07 4.20 7.49
C GLU A 44 -19.48 5.67 7.27
N GLN A 45 -18.61 6.60 7.63
CA GLN A 45 -18.86 8.02 7.39
C GLN A 45 -18.82 8.37 5.90
N LEU A 46 -17.95 7.73 5.13
CA LEU A 46 -17.92 7.89 3.66
C LEU A 46 -19.21 7.35 3.04
N ALA A 47 -19.71 6.18 3.47
CA ALA A 47 -20.97 5.62 3.00
C ALA A 47 -22.11 6.64 3.11
N LEU A 48 -22.30 7.21 4.30
CA LEU A 48 -23.35 8.22 4.55
C LEU A 48 -23.21 9.45 3.64
N GLN A 49 -21.98 9.89 3.38
CA GLN A 49 -21.75 11.07 2.54
C GLN A 49 -21.93 10.78 1.05
N PHE A 50 -21.60 9.58 0.59
CA PHE A 50 -21.89 9.17 -0.77
C PHE A 50 -23.39 8.98 -0.99
N GLU A 51 -24.12 8.38 -0.04
CA GLU A 51 -25.59 8.32 -0.07
C GLU A 51 -26.21 9.71 -0.12
N GLY A 52 -25.74 10.61 0.73
CA GLY A 52 -26.18 12.02 0.74
C GLY A 52 -25.87 12.78 -0.56
N ALA A 53 -24.88 12.33 -1.31
CA ALA A 53 -24.53 12.86 -2.64
C ALA A 53 -25.31 12.18 -3.80
N GLY A 54 -26.25 11.28 -3.49
CA GLY A 54 -27.11 10.60 -4.47
C GLY A 54 -26.49 9.34 -5.10
N TYR A 55 -25.46 8.77 -4.47
CA TYR A 55 -24.93 7.47 -4.87
C TYR A 55 -25.60 6.37 -4.07
N PRO A 56 -26.31 5.40 -4.69
CA PRO A 56 -26.74 4.20 -4.00
C PRO A 56 -25.52 3.43 -3.49
N VAL A 57 -25.42 3.24 -2.16
CA VAL A 57 -24.29 2.59 -1.52
C VAL A 57 -24.68 1.18 -1.06
N THR A 58 -23.83 0.20 -1.39
CA THR A 58 -23.85 -1.11 -0.74
C THR A 58 -22.60 -1.23 0.13
N PHE A 59 -22.78 -1.43 1.43
CA PHE A 59 -21.70 -1.64 2.37
C PHE A 59 -21.71 -3.08 2.88
N LEU A 60 -20.73 -3.86 2.44
CA LEU A 60 -20.52 -5.22 2.92
C LEU A 60 -19.50 -5.19 4.06
N ARG A 61 -19.98 -5.38 5.27
CA ARG A 61 -19.17 -5.39 6.49
C ARG A 61 -18.42 -6.70 6.67
N SER A 62 -17.37 -6.70 7.48
CA SER A 62 -16.57 -7.88 7.79
C SER A 62 -17.36 -9.02 8.47
N ASP A 63 -18.41 -8.69 9.22
CA ASP A 63 -19.30 -9.68 9.86
C ASP A 63 -20.31 -10.34 8.89
N ARG A 64 -20.37 -9.85 7.63
CA ARG A 64 -21.31 -10.35 6.60
C ARG A 64 -22.78 -10.37 7.03
N ALA A 65 -23.17 -9.46 7.91
CA ALA A 65 -24.54 -9.40 8.44
C ALA A 65 -25.64 -9.35 7.35
N ASN A 66 -25.31 -8.91 6.15
CA ASN A 66 -26.23 -8.79 5.01
C ASN A 66 -26.14 -9.96 4.01
N GLU A 67 -25.44 -11.04 4.32
CA GLU A 67 -25.23 -12.18 3.39
C GLU A 67 -26.55 -12.76 2.87
N GLU A 68 -27.51 -12.99 3.75
CA GLU A 68 -28.81 -13.56 3.36
C GLU A 68 -29.58 -12.65 2.40
N SER A 69 -29.55 -11.35 2.61
CA SER A 69 -30.22 -10.39 1.71
C SER A 69 -29.55 -10.35 0.34
N LEU A 70 -28.24 -10.47 0.27
CA LEU A 70 -27.49 -10.55 -0.99
C LEU A 70 -27.83 -11.84 -1.75
N LEU A 71 -27.93 -12.97 -1.07
CA LEU A 71 -28.33 -14.24 -1.70
C LEU A 71 -29.74 -14.17 -2.31
N GLN A 72 -30.65 -13.37 -1.77
CA GLN A 72 -31.98 -13.14 -2.35
C GLN A 72 -31.94 -12.46 -3.71
N ILE A 73 -30.89 -11.68 -4.02
CA ILE A 73 -30.70 -11.07 -5.34
C ILE A 73 -30.63 -12.14 -6.44
N LEU A 74 -30.07 -13.30 -6.15
CA LEU A 74 -30.01 -14.42 -7.09
C LEU A 74 -31.38 -14.98 -7.46
N ASN A 75 -32.42 -14.74 -6.64
CA ASN A 75 -33.81 -15.11 -6.94
C ASN A 75 -34.43 -14.17 -7.97
N THR A 76 -34.07 -12.89 -7.91
CA THR A 76 -34.74 -11.82 -8.66
C THR A 76 -33.97 -11.43 -9.92
N ASP A 77 -32.64 -11.52 -9.90
CA ASP A 77 -31.79 -11.13 -11.03
C ASP A 77 -31.11 -12.35 -11.69
N LEU A 78 -31.79 -12.91 -12.69
CA LEU A 78 -31.29 -14.05 -13.47
C LEU A 78 -30.00 -13.72 -14.24
N LYS A 79 -29.75 -12.45 -14.61
CA LYS A 79 -28.52 -12.07 -15.33
C LYS A 79 -27.33 -12.12 -14.41
N VAL A 80 -27.46 -11.56 -13.20
CA VAL A 80 -26.42 -11.64 -12.17
C VAL A 80 -26.13 -13.08 -11.81
N ARG A 81 -27.17 -13.88 -11.61
CA ARG A 81 -27.07 -15.31 -11.34
C ARG A 81 -26.28 -16.05 -12.40
N GLN A 82 -26.65 -15.91 -13.67
CA GLN A 82 -25.98 -16.60 -14.79
C GLN A 82 -24.52 -16.16 -14.91
N LYS A 83 -24.25 -14.87 -14.75
CA LYS A 83 -22.89 -14.34 -14.78
C LYS A 83 -22.01 -14.94 -13.67
N ILE A 84 -22.54 -15.10 -12.47
CA ILE A 84 -21.80 -15.72 -11.35
C ILE A 84 -21.57 -17.22 -11.61
N GLU A 85 -22.58 -17.93 -12.11
CA GLU A 85 -22.46 -19.34 -12.50
C GLU A 85 -21.33 -19.54 -13.52
N ASP A 86 -21.27 -18.69 -14.56
CA ASP A 86 -20.24 -18.74 -15.61
C ASP A 86 -18.86 -18.44 -15.06
N VAL A 87 -18.74 -17.38 -14.25
CA VAL A 87 -17.47 -16.95 -13.64
C VAL A 87 -16.92 -18.04 -12.71
N LEU A 88 -17.75 -18.58 -11.84
CA LEU A 88 -17.35 -19.64 -10.90
C LEU A 88 -17.04 -20.96 -11.62
N SER A 89 -17.84 -21.32 -12.62
CA SER A 89 -17.60 -22.52 -13.41
C SER A 89 -16.25 -22.46 -14.14
N ASN A 90 -15.91 -21.32 -14.69
CA ASN A 90 -14.61 -21.10 -15.34
C ASN A 90 -13.45 -21.11 -14.33
N MET A 91 -13.64 -20.51 -13.15
CA MET A 91 -12.63 -20.41 -12.12
C MET A 91 -12.27 -21.77 -11.51
N PHE A 92 -13.29 -22.59 -11.21
CA PHE A 92 -13.08 -23.86 -10.52
C PHE A 92 -13.01 -25.07 -11.45
N GLY A 93 -13.29 -24.91 -12.74
CA GLY A 93 -13.41 -26.01 -13.68
C GLY A 93 -14.55 -26.98 -13.32
N LYS A 94 -15.53 -26.49 -12.51
CA LYS A 94 -16.72 -27.22 -12.07
C LYS A 94 -17.95 -26.47 -12.59
N SER A 95 -19.02 -27.17 -12.90
CA SER A 95 -20.29 -26.51 -13.19
C SER A 95 -20.96 -26.12 -11.86
N ILE A 96 -21.21 -24.83 -11.67
CA ILE A 96 -21.93 -24.32 -10.50
C ILE A 96 -23.25 -23.75 -11.00
N LYS A 97 -24.35 -24.18 -10.37
CA LYS A 97 -25.71 -23.72 -10.65
C LYS A 97 -26.41 -23.34 -9.37
N PHE A 98 -27.28 -22.36 -9.45
CA PHE A 98 -28.15 -22.00 -8.35
C PHE A 98 -29.53 -22.61 -8.58
N GLU A 99 -29.99 -23.46 -7.69
CA GLU A 99 -31.31 -24.13 -7.74
C GLU A 99 -32.18 -23.65 -6.60
N GLU A 100 -33.45 -23.44 -6.91
CA GLU A 100 -34.45 -23.17 -5.87
C GLU A 100 -34.90 -24.52 -5.25
N ARG A 101 -34.68 -24.65 -3.95
CA ARG A 101 -35.16 -25.81 -3.16
C ARG A 101 -35.93 -25.28 -1.94
N ASN A 102 -37.21 -25.61 -1.87
CA ASN A 102 -38.10 -25.18 -0.78
C ASN A 102 -38.13 -23.63 -0.57
N GLY A 103 -38.13 -22.85 -1.66
CA GLY A 103 -38.16 -21.39 -1.59
C GLY A 103 -36.83 -20.74 -1.24
N VAL A 104 -35.74 -21.51 -1.15
CA VAL A 104 -34.39 -21.03 -0.88
C VAL A 104 -33.49 -21.37 -2.05
N ILE A 105 -32.74 -20.39 -2.53
CA ILE A 105 -31.69 -20.65 -3.54
C ILE A 105 -30.50 -21.33 -2.88
N VAL A 106 -30.14 -22.47 -3.46
CA VAL A 106 -29.05 -23.32 -3.01
C VAL A 106 -28.04 -23.44 -4.16
N PRO A 107 -26.76 -23.06 -3.93
CA PRO A 107 -25.71 -23.27 -4.92
C PRO A 107 -25.32 -24.75 -4.97
N ILE A 108 -25.54 -25.37 -6.13
CA ILE A 108 -25.19 -26.76 -6.40
C ILE A 108 -23.94 -26.83 -7.25
N VAL A 109 -22.99 -27.61 -6.81
CA VAL A 109 -21.76 -27.91 -7.55
C VAL A 109 -21.90 -29.23 -8.25
N ILE A 110 -21.73 -29.23 -9.58
CA ILE A 110 -21.78 -30.41 -10.42
C ILE A 110 -20.32 -30.73 -10.84
N ASN A 111 -19.77 -31.76 -10.26
CA ASN A 111 -18.47 -32.29 -10.68
C ASN A 111 -18.67 -33.33 -11.79
N LYS A 112 -18.54 -32.88 -13.05
CA LYS A 112 -18.73 -33.71 -14.24
C LYS A 112 -17.77 -34.91 -14.30
N LEU A 113 -16.54 -34.76 -13.77
CA LEU A 113 -15.53 -35.83 -13.77
C LEU A 113 -15.86 -36.98 -12.80
N ARG A 114 -16.53 -36.65 -11.70
CA ARG A 114 -16.89 -37.64 -10.66
C ARG A 114 -18.36 -38.00 -10.67
N CYS A 115 -19.18 -37.42 -11.54
CA CYS A 115 -20.63 -37.58 -11.59
C CYS A 115 -21.33 -37.38 -10.22
N VAL A 116 -20.85 -36.38 -9.46
CA VAL A 116 -21.36 -36.08 -8.13
C VAL A 116 -21.92 -34.67 -8.10
N GLU A 117 -23.11 -34.53 -7.55
CA GLU A 117 -23.74 -33.26 -7.24
C GLU A 117 -23.79 -33.08 -5.72
N TYR A 118 -23.44 -31.89 -5.24
CA TYR A 118 -23.50 -31.57 -3.82
C TYR A 118 -23.79 -30.07 -3.59
N ASN A 119 -24.39 -29.81 -2.43
CA ASN A 119 -24.65 -28.46 -2.00
C ASN A 119 -23.34 -27.80 -1.58
N LEU A 120 -23.05 -26.63 -2.12
CA LEU A 120 -21.86 -25.86 -1.80
C LEU A 120 -21.75 -25.48 -0.31
N LYS A 121 -22.90 -25.25 0.34
CA LYS A 121 -22.93 -24.92 1.77
C LYS A 121 -22.41 -26.06 2.65
N ASP A 122 -22.61 -27.30 2.23
CA ASP A 122 -22.28 -28.49 3.02
C ASP A 122 -20.94 -29.11 2.64
N GLY A 123 -20.53 -28.96 1.38
CA GLY A 123 -19.38 -29.67 0.81
C GLY A 123 -18.12 -28.84 0.52
N GLU A 124 -18.18 -27.51 0.56
CA GLU A 124 -17.06 -26.65 0.17
C GLU A 124 -16.57 -25.77 1.34
N CYS A 125 -15.34 -25.29 1.20
CA CYS A 125 -14.70 -24.44 2.19
C CYS A 125 -15.36 -23.04 2.29
N HIS A 126 -15.13 -22.37 3.41
CA HIS A 126 -15.62 -21.02 3.67
C HIS A 126 -15.23 -20.01 2.59
N GLY A 127 -14.04 -20.15 1.98
CA GLY A 127 -13.58 -19.26 0.94
C GLY A 127 -14.45 -19.22 -0.33
N LEU A 128 -15.09 -20.35 -0.69
CA LEU A 128 -15.98 -20.37 -1.84
C LEU A 128 -17.31 -19.67 -1.54
N LYS A 129 -17.82 -19.80 -0.33
CA LYS A 129 -19.01 -19.07 0.12
C LYS A 129 -18.76 -17.56 0.08
N GLU A 130 -17.61 -17.14 0.61
CA GLU A 130 -17.20 -15.76 0.66
C GLU A 130 -17.08 -15.15 -0.75
N ILE A 131 -16.43 -15.86 -1.69
CA ILE A 131 -16.28 -15.33 -3.06
C ILE A 131 -17.63 -15.18 -3.76
N ILE A 132 -18.61 -16.05 -3.50
CA ILE A 132 -19.97 -15.91 -4.05
C ILE A 132 -20.61 -14.63 -3.51
N THR A 133 -20.56 -14.40 -2.22
CA THR A 133 -21.12 -13.20 -1.57
C THR A 133 -20.51 -11.92 -2.17
N LEU A 134 -19.18 -11.91 -2.33
CA LEU A 134 -18.47 -10.80 -2.94
C LEU A 134 -18.86 -10.59 -4.42
N LEU A 135 -19.02 -11.66 -5.20
CA LEU A 135 -19.44 -11.58 -6.59
C LEU A 135 -20.89 -11.10 -6.75
N ILE A 136 -21.78 -11.50 -5.85
CA ILE A 136 -23.16 -10.97 -5.83
C ILE A 136 -23.13 -9.46 -5.60
N ALA A 137 -22.42 -9.01 -4.57
CA ALA A 137 -22.28 -7.57 -4.28
C ALA A 137 -21.62 -6.81 -5.45
N LEU A 138 -20.65 -7.42 -6.12
CA LEU A 138 -19.96 -6.83 -7.26
C LEU A 138 -20.85 -6.69 -8.49
N TYR A 139 -21.63 -7.70 -8.83
CA TYR A 139 -22.44 -7.72 -10.07
C TYR A 139 -23.85 -7.18 -9.91
N SER A 140 -24.32 -6.97 -8.66
CA SER A 140 -25.58 -6.29 -8.43
C SER A 140 -25.55 -4.89 -9.04
N CYS A 141 -26.50 -4.61 -9.92
CA CYS A 141 -26.56 -3.36 -10.68
C CYS A 141 -27.05 -2.17 -9.87
N ASP A 142 -27.62 -2.38 -8.69
CA ASP A 142 -28.33 -1.35 -7.94
C ASP A 142 -27.37 -0.40 -7.19
N SER A 143 -26.13 -0.84 -6.92
CA SER A 143 -25.16 0.00 -6.21
C SER A 143 -24.17 0.67 -7.15
N LYS A 144 -24.11 1.99 -7.08
CA LYS A 144 -23.04 2.78 -7.74
C LYS A 144 -21.79 2.91 -6.90
N CYS A 145 -21.92 2.76 -5.58
CA CYS A 145 -20.81 2.78 -4.64
C CYS A 145 -20.81 1.48 -3.84
N LEU A 146 -19.77 0.68 -3.99
CA LEU A 146 -19.59 -0.57 -3.25
C LEU A 146 -18.44 -0.42 -2.26
N ILE A 147 -18.73 -0.61 -0.98
CA ILE A 147 -17.76 -0.56 0.10
C ILE A 147 -17.61 -1.97 0.67
N LEU A 148 -16.40 -2.49 0.65
CA LEU A 148 -16.06 -3.83 1.12
C LEU A 148 -15.10 -3.73 2.30
N ASP A 149 -15.54 -4.19 3.47
CA ASP A 149 -14.71 -4.24 4.67
C ASP A 149 -14.14 -5.65 4.84
N GLU A 150 -12.80 -5.71 4.86
CA GLU A 150 -12.02 -6.94 4.95
C GLU A 150 -12.46 -8.02 3.94
N PRO A 151 -12.46 -7.71 2.62
CA PRO A 151 -12.86 -8.67 1.60
C PRO A 151 -11.93 -9.90 1.52
N GLU A 152 -10.77 -9.85 2.16
CA GLU A 152 -9.82 -10.97 2.27
C GLU A 152 -10.24 -12.08 3.21
N LEU A 153 -11.20 -11.86 4.10
CA LEU A 153 -11.61 -12.84 5.09
C LEU A 153 -11.97 -14.17 4.43
N HIS A 154 -11.35 -15.24 4.95
CA HIS A 154 -11.53 -16.61 4.44
C HIS A 154 -11.11 -16.84 2.98
N LEU A 155 -10.54 -15.84 2.27
CA LEU A 155 -10.10 -15.99 0.89
C LEU A 155 -8.62 -16.36 0.80
N HIS A 156 -8.36 -17.45 0.06
CA HIS A 156 -6.99 -17.74 -0.38
C HIS A 156 -6.45 -16.59 -1.27
N PRO A 157 -5.15 -16.26 -1.21
CA PRO A 157 -4.55 -15.19 -2.03
C PRO A 157 -4.94 -15.20 -3.52
N GLN A 158 -5.04 -16.37 -4.13
CA GLN A 158 -5.46 -16.48 -5.53
C GLN A 158 -6.90 -15.99 -5.76
N PHE A 159 -7.80 -16.20 -4.81
CA PHE A 159 -9.18 -15.72 -4.89
C PHE A 159 -9.24 -14.20 -4.70
N GLN A 160 -8.38 -13.64 -3.87
CA GLN A 160 -8.25 -12.20 -3.70
C GLN A 160 -7.79 -11.53 -5.01
N LEU A 161 -6.75 -12.07 -5.65
CA LEU A 161 -6.27 -11.58 -6.95
C LEU A 161 -7.34 -11.74 -8.04
N PHE A 162 -8.04 -12.86 -8.05
CA PHE A 162 -9.15 -13.09 -8.96
C PHE A 162 -10.23 -12.04 -8.77
N PHE A 163 -10.67 -11.79 -7.55
CA PHE A 163 -11.71 -10.81 -7.25
C PHE A 163 -11.30 -9.38 -7.63
N MET A 164 -10.04 -9.01 -7.38
CA MET A 164 -9.50 -7.73 -7.86
C MET A 164 -9.56 -7.60 -9.38
N ASN A 165 -9.28 -8.66 -10.12
CA ASN A 165 -9.41 -8.65 -11.57
C ASN A 165 -10.87 -8.48 -12.00
N GLU A 166 -11.82 -9.09 -11.30
CA GLU A 166 -13.26 -8.91 -11.57
C GLU A 166 -13.72 -7.47 -11.28
N ILE A 167 -13.26 -6.85 -10.20
CA ILE A 167 -13.50 -5.41 -9.93
C ILE A 167 -12.98 -4.55 -11.10
N ARG A 168 -11.77 -4.80 -11.58
CA ARG A 168 -11.20 -4.05 -12.71
C ARG A 168 -11.99 -4.23 -14.01
N LYS A 169 -12.52 -5.43 -14.27
CA LYS A 169 -13.41 -5.65 -15.43
C LYS A 169 -14.71 -4.85 -15.31
N VAL A 170 -15.29 -4.79 -14.13
CA VAL A 170 -16.50 -3.98 -13.88
C VAL A 170 -16.21 -2.50 -14.05
N VAL A 171 -15.10 -2.00 -13.51
CA VAL A 171 -14.67 -0.60 -13.68
C VAL A 171 -14.42 -0.25 -15.15
N ALA A 172 -13.87 -1.15 -15.94
CA ALA A 172 -13.64 -0.96 -17.36
C ALA A 172 -14.97 -0.91 -18.18
N SER A 173 -16.00 -1.64 -17.71
CA SER A 173 -17.31 -1.67 -18.37
C SER A 173 -18.27 -0.58 -17.90
N ASP A 174 -18.14 -0.10 -16.66
CA ASP A 174 -18.99 0.93 -16.07
C ASP A 174 -18.15 1.99 -15.34
N SER A 175 -17.94 3.10 -16.00
CA SER A 175 -17.15 4.23 -15.50
C SER A 175 -17.80 5.00 -14.35
N HIS A 176 -19.08 4.76 -14.04
CA HIS A 176 -19.82 5.46 -12.99
C HIS A 176 -19.77 4.75 -11.63
N ARG A 177 -19.30 3.52 -11.60
CA ARG A 177 -19.17 2.77 -10.34
C ARG A 177 -17.89 3.14 -9.60
N ILE A 178 -18.00 3.19 -8.29
CA ILE A 178 -16.89 3.46 -7.37
C ILE A 178 -16.81 2.36 -6.32
N PHE A 179 -15.58 1.97 -5.99
CA PHE A 179 -15.26 0.89 -5.06
C PHE A 179 -14.38 1.41 -3.95
N PHE A 180 -14.70 1.02 -2.73
CA PHE A 180 -13.86 1.21 -1.55
C PHE A 180 -13.53 -0.16 -0.97
N LEU A 181 -12.24 -0.45 -0.83
CA LEU A 181 -11.72 -1.69 -0.25
C LEU A 181 -10.98 -1.33 1.03
N ILE A 182 -11.53 -1.73 2.15
CA ILE A 182 -10.86 -1.65 3.44
C ILE A 182 -10.15 -2.98 3.64
N THR A 183 -8.82 -2.97 3.61
CA THR A 183 -8.09 -4.23 3.58
C THR A 183 -6.80 -4.19 4.38
N HIS A 184 -6.43 -5.35 4.91
CA HIS A 184 -5.12 -5.67 5.48
C HIS A 184 -4.32 -6.63 4.58
N SER A 185 -4.86 -6.98 3.41
CA SER A 185 -4.19 -7.90 2.51
C SER A 185 -3.38 -7.19 1.44
N PRO A 186 -2.09 -7.51 1.29
CA PRO A 186 -1.26 -6.97 0.22
C PRO A 186 -1.73 -7.42 -1.18
N PHE A 187 -2.55 -8.46 -1.27
CA PHE A 187 -3.08 -8.95 -2.55
C PHE A 187 -4.20 -8.06 -3.11
N PHE A 188 -4.90 -7.32 -2.25
CA PHE A 188 -5.87 -6.31 -2.69
C PHE A 188 -5.24 -4.98 -3.06
N ILE A 189 -3.98 -4.73 -2.68
CA ILE A 189 -3.25 -3.53 -3.11
C ILE A 189 -2.73 -3.75 -4.54
N ASP A 190 -3.58 -3.45 -5.51
CA ASP A 190 -3.28 -3.65 -6.94
C ASP A 190 -2.92 -2.31 -7.60
N LEU A 191 -1.68 -1.87 -7.42
CA LEU A 191 -1.14 -0.65 -8.00
C LEU A 191 -0.40 -1.00 -9.30
N LYS A 192 -1.03 -0.77 -10.45
CA LYS A 192 -0.46 -1.06 -11.78
C LYS A 192 0.11 0.17 -12.49
N GLN A 193 -0.42 1.32 -12.16
CA GLN A 193 -0.05 2.60 -12.76
C GLN A 193 0.00 3.69 -11.67
N PRO A 194 0.77 4.78 -11.90
CA PRO A 194 0.94 5.84 -10.91
C PRO A 194 -0.39 6.42 -10.41
N GLU A 195 -1.37 6.55 -11.28
CA GLU A 195 -2.68 7.11 -10.97
C GLU A 195 -3.46 6.27 -9.95
N ASP A 196 -3.14 4.99 -9.79
CA ASP A 196 -3.75 4.12 -8.75
C ASP A 196 -3.41 4.62 -7.33
N LEU A 197 -2.27 5.31 -7.14
CA LEU A 197 -1.90 5.92 -5.86
C LEU A 197 -2.88 7.00 -5.40
N LEU A 198 -3.54 7.69 -6.32
CA LEU A 198 -4.56 8.70 -5.99
C LEU A 198 -5.80 8.10 -5.32
N GLY A 199 -6.00 6.79 -5.47
CA GLY A 199 -7.05 6.02 -4.81
C GLY A 199 -6.64 5.49 -3.43
N VAL A 200 -5.38 5.65 -3.00
CA VAL A 200 -4.94 5.14 -1.71
C VAL A 200 -5.19 6.17 -0.61
N VAL A 201 -5.83 5.74 0.46
CA VAL A 201 -6.03 6.49 1.71
C VAL A 201 -5.37 5.69 2.83
N VAL A 202 -4.37 6.28 3.46
CA VAL A 202 -3.64 5.65 4.57
C VAL A 202 -4.18 6.19 5.88
N CYS A 203 -4.78 5.32 6.68
CA CYS A 203 -5.24 5.62 8.03
C CYS A 203 -4.09 5.44 9.03
N HIS A 204 -4.04 6.31 10.01
CA HIS A 204 -3.03 6.34 11.06
C HIS A 204 -3.68 6.26 12.45
N VAL A 205 -2.94 5.78 13.45
CA VAL A 205 -3.50 5.56 14.79
C VAL A 205 -3.90 6.88 15.47
N ASN A 206 -3.09 7.94 15.33
CA ASN A 206 -3.25 9.16 16.13
C ASN A 206 -3.44 10.45 15.32
N HIS A 207 -3.58 10.35 14.02
CA HIS A 207 -3.79 11.53 13.17
C HIS A 207 -4.69 11.23 11.96
N VAL A 208 -5.11 12.30 11.31
CA VAL A 208 -6.02 12.25 10.15
C VAL A 208 -5.42 11.37 9.04
N PRO A 209 -6.24 10.58 8.35
CA PRO A 209 -5.79 9.83 7.18
C PRO A 209 -5.14 10.72 6.13
N THR A 210 -4.12 10.19 5.49
CA THR A 210 -3.37 10.85 4.42
C THR A 210 -3.66 10.21 3.07
N TYR A 211 -3.47 10.97 2.01
CA TYR A 211 -3.65 10.49 0.64
C TYR A 211 -2.87 11.38 -0.33
N VAL A 212 -2.56 10.84 -1.49
CA VAL A 212 -1.96 11.61 -2.59
C VAL A 212 -3.05 12.39 -3.31
N GLU A 213 -2.94 13.72 -3.36
CA GLU A 213 -3.92 14.56 -4.04
C GLU A 213 -3.61 14.70 -5.54
N ASN A 214 -2.33 14.90 -5.86
CA ASN A 214 -1.85 15.01 -7.24
C ASN A 214 -0.45 14.37 -7.31
N LEU A 215 -0.08 13.91 -8.49
CA LEU A 215 1.28 13.46 -8.81
C LEU A 215 1.94 14.50 -9.72
N SER A 216 3.19 14.80 -9.48
CA SER A 216 3.98 15.57 -10.44
C SER A 216 4.36 14.70 -11.64
N SER A 217 4.73 15.31 -12.76
CA SER A 217 5.20 14.57 -13.93
C SER A 217 6.44 13.72 -13.62
N GLU A 218 7.29 14.19 -12.71
CA GLU A 218 8.48 13.46 -12.24
C GLU A 218 8.06 12.22 -11.42
N ASP A 219 7.09 12.38 -10.51
CA ASP A 219 6.56 11.28 -9.72
C ASP A 219 5.92 10.21 -10.61
N GLU A 220 5.15 10.62 -11.63
CA GLU A 220 4.57 9.67 -12.59
C GLU A 220 5.62 8.84 -13.32
N VAL A 221 6.71 9.46 -13.78
CA VAL A 221 7.82 8.75 -14.44
C VAL A 221 8.51 7.80 -13.47
N LEU A 222 8.75 8.25 -12.24
CA LEU A 222 9.38 7.46 -11.19
C LEU A 222 8.53 6.22 -10.88
N PHE A 223 7.25 6.40 -10.58
CA PHE A 223 6.35 5.31 -10.21
C PHE A 223 6.04 4.37 -11.36
N ARG A 224 5.97 4.85 -12.59
CA ARG A 224 5.79 3.98 -13.76
C ARG A 224 6.90 2.94 -13.92
N ARG A 225 8.11 3.28 -13.51
CA ARG A 225 9.27 2.35 -13.50
C ARG A 225 9.29 1.45 -12.28
N PHE A 226 8.80 1.95 -11.15
CA PHE A 226 8.86 1.28 -9.86
C PHE A 226 7.71 0.28 -9.64
N LEU A 227 6.46 0.65 -9.93
CA LEU A 227 5.29 -0.17 -9.60
C LEU A 227 5.35 -1.62 -10.13
N PRO A 228 5.92 -1.92 -11.31
CA PRO A 228 6.10 -3.31 -11.76
C PRO A 228 6.98 -4.17 -10.82
N ARG A 229 7.87 -3.53 -10.06
CA ARG A 229 8.76 -4.19 -9.08
C ARG A 229 8.17 -4.23 -7.67
N PHE A 230 7.10 -3.46 -7.44
CA PHE A 230 6.43 -3.34 -6.16
C PHE A 230 5.62 -4.62 -5.86
N ASN A 231 6.32 -5.61 -5.32
CA ASN A 231 5.77 -6.94 -5.06
C ASN A 231 4.91 -6.98 -3.79
N THR A 232 4.28 -8.12 -3.54
CA THR A 232 3.38 -8.34 -2.39
C THR A 232 4.08 -8.11 -1.05
N TYR A 233 5.38 -8.43 -0.95
CA TYR A 233 6.17 -8.22 0.25
C TYR A 233 6.34 -6.71 0.55
N HIS A 234 6.67 -5.92 -0.46
CA HIS A 234 6.81 -4.48 -0.33
C HIS A 234 5.51 -3.80 0.13
N LYS A 235 4.35 -4.32 -0.28
CA LYS A 235 3.04 -3.76 0.08
C LYS A 235 2.71 -3.84 1.57
N GLN A 236 3.46 -4.63 2.34
CA GLN A 236 3.30 -4.70 3.79
C GLN A 236 3.55 -3.36 4.48
N PHE A 237 4.28 -2.43 3.85
CA PHE A 237 4.51 -1.11 4.40
C PHE A 237 3.20 -0.34 4.67
N PHE A 238 2.14 -0.58 3.91
CA PHE A 238 0.84 0.08 4.13
C PHE A 238 0.17 -0.30 5.45
N PHE A 239 0.60 -1.39 6.07
CA PHE A 239 -0.03 -1.95 7.28
C PHE A 239 0.81 -1.80 8.53
N SER A 240 2.03 -1.30 8.41
CA SER A 240 2.96 -1.10 9.52
C SER A 240 2.85 0.32 10.08
N ASP A 241 2.91 0.47 11.39
CA ASP A 241 2.94 1.79 12.05
C ASP A 241 4.29 2.48 11.84
N ASN A 242 5.37 1.70 11.85
CA ASN A 242 6.73 2.15 11.63
C ASN A 242 7.34 1.31 10.50
N GLN A 243 7.80 1.97 9.45
CA GLN A 243 8.47 1.32 8.34
C GLN A 243 9.96 1.60 8.39
N ILE A 244 10.76 0.54 8.30
CA ILE A 244 12.20 0.62 8.17
C ILE A 244 12.56 -0.03 6.83
N PHE A 245 13.12 0.76 5.93
CA PHE A 245 13.59 0.29 4.62
C PHE A 245 15.07 0.00 4.69
N VAL A 246 15.46 -1.16 4.18
CA VAL A 246 16.85 -1.62 4.11
C VAL A 246 17.21 -1.98 2.67
N GLU A 247 18.49 -1.95 2.33
CA GLU A 247 18.94 -2.15 0.95
C GLU A 247 18.68 -3.54 0.42
N GLY A 248 18.84 -4.56 1.25
CA GLY A 248 18.75 -5.95 0.81
C GLY A 248 18.30 -6.93 1.87
N TYR A 249 18.10 -8.16 1.40
CA TYR A 249 17.64 -9.29 2.22
C TYR A 249 18.53 -9.56 3.45
N THR A 250 19.85 -9.41 3.31
CA THR A 250 20.81 -9.65 4.40
C THR A 250 20.58 -8.68 5.55
N ASP A 251 20.38 -7.39 5.21
CA ASP A 251 20.13 -6.33 6.18
C ASP A 251 18.79 -6.55 6.85
N GLN A 252 17.78 -6.88 6.05
CA GLN A 252 16.45 -7.19 6.56
C GLN A 252 16.50 -8.32 7.59
N LYS A 253 17.21 -9.40 7.28
CA LYS A 253 17.34 -10.55 8.19
C LYS A 253 18.12 -10.20 9.44
N LEU A 254 19.21 -9.42 9.30
CA LEU A 254 20.01 -8.95 10.43
C LEU A 254 19.18 -8.09 11.38
N PHE A 255 18.53 -7.04 10.85
CA PHE A 255 17.77 -6.11 11.67
C PHE A 255 16.50 -6.73 12.26
N SER A 256 15.85 -7.65 11.54
CA SER A 256 14.71 -8.41 12.09
C SER A 256 15.13 -9.27 13.28
N ASN A 257 16.30 -9.91 13.21
CA ASN A 257 16.85 -10.67 14.34
C ASN A 257 17.22 -9.77 15.51
N LEU A 258 17.89 -8.64 15.24
CA LEU A 258 18.25 -7.66 16.27
C LEU A 258 17.01 -7.08 16.98
N LEU A 259 15.95 -6.75 16.24
CA LEU A 259 14.68 -6.31 16.83
C LEU A 259 14.07 -7.37 17.75
N GLY A 260 14.13 -8.64 17.36
CA GLY A 260 13.68 -9.75 18.19
C GLY A 260 14.48 -9.88 19.50
N TYR A 261 15.77 -9.56 19.47
CA TYR A 261 16.65 -9.63 20.64
C TYR A 261 16.49 -8.42 21.57
N VAL A 262 16.42 -7.22 21.02
CA VAL A 262 16.49 -5.96 21.79
C VAL A 262 15.14 -5.60 22.39
N ASN A 263 14.03 -5.93 21.74
CA ASN A 263 12.73 -5.52 22.24
C ASN A 263 11.56 -6.31 21.63
N ASN A 264 11.07 -7.31 22.35
CA ASN A 264 9.81 -8.00 22.00
C ASN A 264 8.61 -7.04 21.84
N LYS A 265 8.69 -5.83 22.40
CA LYS A 265 7.66 -4.81 22.30
C LYS A 265 7.68 -4.07 20.97
N LEU A 266 8.83 -3.91 20.31
CA LEU A 266 8.92 -3.24 19.02
C LEU A 266 8.31 -4.09 17.88
N GLY A 267 8.49 -5.40 17.92
CA GLY A 267 7.79 -6.30 16.97
C GLY A 267 6.28 -6.29 17.14
N SER A 268 5.77 -6.16 18.38
CA SER A 268 4.34 -6.02 18.68
C SER A 268 3.79 -4.61 18.36
N ALA A 269 4.65 -3.61 18.22
CA ALA A 269 4.27 -2.24 17.87
C ALA A 269 4.14 -2.00 16.36
N GLY A 270 4.02 -3.05 15.55
CA GLY A 270 3.78 -2.90 14.11
C GLY A 270 4.98 -2.34 13.31
N THR A 271 6.22 -2.59 13.77
CA THR A 271 7.41 -2.20 13.00
C THR A 271 7.70 -3.22 11.91
N GLY A 272 7.66 -2.80 10.65
CA GLY A 272 8.04 -3.59 9.48
C GLY A 272 9.44 -3.24 8.99
N ILE A 273 10.30 -4.25 8.80
CA ILE A 273 11.59 -4.09 8.12
C ILE A 273 11.45 -4.62 6.71
N ILE A 274 11.64 -3.76 5.74
CA ILE A 274 11.33 -4.02 4.34
C ILE A 274 12.61 -3.91 3.52
N ASP A 275 12.99 -5.02 2.89
CA ASP A 275 14.02 -5.07 1.86
C ASP A 275 13.49 -4.42 0.58
N VAL A 276 14.17 -3.40 0.08
CA VAL A 276 13.75 -2.67 -1.11
C VAL A 276 14.38 -3.20 -2.40
N GLY A 277 15.29 -4.17 -2.30
CA GLY A 277 15.93 -4.78 -3.46
C GLY A 277 17.08 -3.98 -4.07
N GLY A 278 17.69 -3.09 -3.30
CA GLY A 278 18.87 -2.34 -3.67
C GLY A 278 18.81 -0.85 -3.35
N LYS A 279 19.97 -0.24 -3.20
CA LYS A 279 20.11 1.17 -2.79
C LYS A 279 19.38 2.19 -3.69
N ASP A 280 19.28 1.90 -4.97
CA ASP A 280 18.59 2.78 -5.92
C ASP A 280 17.08 2.87 -5.66
N GLU A 281 16.50 1.86 -5.01
CA GLU A 281 15.07 1.82 -4.70
C GLU A 281 14.75 2.51 -3.36
N LEU A 282 15.72 2.70 -2.45
CA LEU A 282 15.52 3.37 -1.16
C LEU A 282 14.87 4.75 -1.33
N GLY A 283 15.37 5.56 -2.27
CA GLY A 283 14.83 6.88 -2.56
C GLY A 283 13.38 6.84 -3.03
N VAL A 284 12.99 5.79 -3.78
CA VAL A 284 11.61 5.64 -4.27
C VAL A 284 10.66 5.33 -3.12
N PHE A 285 11.04 4.42 -2.22
CA PHE A 285 10.24 4.12 -1.03
C PHE A 285 10.11 5.32 -0.09
N PHE A 286 11.19 6.06 0.09
CA PHE A 286 11.16 7.30 0.87
C PHE A 286 10.19 8.32 0.27
N LYS A 287 10.22 8.50 -1.05
CA LYS A 287 9.29 9.39 -1.76
C LYS A 287 7.83 8.93 -1.62
N VAL A 288 7.55 7.61 -1.72
CA VAL A 288 6.22 7.05 -1.49
C VAL A 288 5.73 7.36 -0.07
N CYS A 289 6.58 7.13 0.93
CA CYS A 289 6.26 7.45 2.33
C CYS A 289 5.96 8.94 2.52
N SER A 290 6.78 9.80 1.95
CA SER A 290 6.59 11.26 2.01
C SER A 290 5.26 11.68 1.38
N LEU A 291 4.93 11.16 0.20
CA LEU A 291 3.66 11.45 -0.48
C LEU A 291 2.42 10.92 0.27
N LEU A 292 2.55 9.76 0.91
CA LEU A 292 1.47 9.13 1.68
C LEU A 292 1.45 9.60 3.16
N GLY A 293 2.38 10.46 3.57
CA GLY A 293 2.45 10.96 4.96
C GLY A 293 2.74 9.86 5.98
N THR A 294 3.45 8.82 5.59
CA THR A 294 3.86 7.74 6.48
C THR A 294 5.29 7.97 7.00
N ASN A 295 5.59 7.47 8.21
CA ASN A 295 6.90 7.61 8.84
C ASN A 295 7.83 6.48 8.37
N GLY A 296 8.40 6.63 7.17
CA GLY A 296 9.44 5.73 6.69
C GLY A 296 10.80 6.11 7.24
N ARG A 297 11.57 5.13 7.71
CA ARG A 297 12.98 5.27 8.08
C ARG A 297 13.82 4.44 7.14
N ILE A 298 15.05 4.87 6.91
CA ILE A 298 15.98 4.17 6.04
C ILE A 298 17.19 3.76 6.86
N ILE A 299 17.61 2.51 6.70
CA ILE A 299 18.91 2.03 7.12
C ILE A 299 19.60 1.55 5.84
N GLY A 300 20.59 2.27 5.40
CA GLY A 300 21.33 1.96 4.18
C GLY A 300 22.82 1.96 4.44
N ASP A 301 23.58 1.42 3.51
CA ASP A 301 25.02 1.52 3.52
C ASP A 301 25.44 2.98 3.37
N LEU A 302 26.58 3.32 3.94
CA LEU A 302 27.09 4.69 3.97
C LEU A 302 27.29 5.27 2.55
N ASP A 303 27.57 4.43 1.56
CA ASP A 303 27.75 4.84 0.17
C ASP A 303 26.43 5.30 -0.50
N SER A 304 25.28 4.89 0.01
CA SER A 304 23.97 5.31 -0.50
C SER A 304 23.68 6.81 -0.27
N LEU A 305 24.37 7.45 0.69
CA LEU A 305 24.33 8.91 0.88
C LEU A 305 25.08 9.68 -0.21
N PHE A 306 26.01 9.03 -0.89
CA PHE A 306 26.89 9.67 -1.88
C PHE A 306 26.58 9.24 -3.31
N ARG A 307 25.87 8.12 -3.46
CA ARG A 307 25.51 7.55 -4.76
C ARG A 307 24.07 7.07 -4.75
N GLY A 308 23.42 7.20 -5.89
CA GLY A 308 22.08 6.68 -6.10
C GLY A 308 20.96 7.66 -5.78
N LYS A 309 19.73 7.19 -5.94
CA LYS A 309 18.53 8.02 -5.87
C LYS A 309 18.16 8.49 -4.47
N LEU A 310 18.64 7.85 -3.42
CA LEU A 310 18.42 8.33 -2.05
C LEU A 310 19.04 9.71 -1.85
N ARG A 311 20.27 9.87 -2.32
CA ARG A 311 20.95 11.18 -2.34
C ARG A 311 20.08 12.25 -3.02
N ASP A 312 19.57 11.94 -4.21
CA ASP A 312 18.79 12.86 -5.02
C ASP A 312 17.47 13.29 -4.34
N VAL A 313 16.90 12.43 -3.51
CA VAL A 313 15.67 12.72 -2.73
C VAL A 313 15.97 13.50 -1.46
N ILE A 314 17.12 13.26 -0.81
CA ILE A 314 17.50 13.94 0.43
C ILE A 314 17.99 15.35 0.12
N CYS A 315 18.73 15.52 -0.97
CA CYS A 315 19.25 16.82 -1.41
C CYS A 315 18.23 17.49 -2.36
N GLU A 316 17.34 18.29 -1.83
CA GLU A 316 16.42 19.10 -2.64
C GLU A 316 17.15 20.21 -3.41
N ASP A 317 18.37 20.60 -2.95
CA ASP A 317 19.24 21.56 -3.63
C ASP A 317 20.30 20.86 -4.48
N ASN A 318 20.42 21.24 -5.75
CA ASN A 318 21.37 20.65 -6.69
C ASN A 318 22.85 21.03 -6.41
N ARG A 319 23.12 22.06 -5.65
CA ARG A 319 24.48 22.53 -5.41
C ARG A 319 25.35 21.57 -4.59
N PRO A 320 24.89 20.97 -3.49
CA PRO A 320 25.60 19.90 -2.81
C PRO A 320 25.81 18.67 -3.69
N LEU A 321 24.82 18.36 -4.54
CA LEU A 321 24.88 17.28 -5.52
C LEU A 321 25.98 17.53 -6.56
N GLU A 322 26.08 18.72 -7.13
CA GLU A 322 27.13 19.08 -8.10
C GLU A 322 28.50 18.96 -7.49
N TRP A 323 28.66 19.34 -6.23
CA TRP A 323 29.93 19.21 -5.54
C TRP A 323 30.31 17.73 -5.34
N LEU A 324 29.37 16.89 -4.91
CA LEU A 324 29.56 15.44 -4.76
C LEU A 324 29.87 14.77 -6.10
N MET A 325 29.14 15.10 -7.17
CA MET A 325 29.40 14.60 -8.52
C MET A 325 30.78 14.96 -9.03
N LYS A 326 31.24 16.17 -8.78
CA LYS A 326 32.63 16.58 -9.11
C LYS A 326 33.68 15.75 -8.36
N GLN A 327 33.37 15.22 -7.17
CA GLN A 327 34.25 14.28 -6.48
C GLN A 327 34.19 12.86 -7.08
N GLU A 328 33.02 12.43 -7.54
CA GLU A 328 32.85 11.14 -8.25
C GLU A 328 33.57 11.12 -9.60
N GLU A 329 33.53 12.22 -10.38
CA GLU A 329 34.26 12.34 -11.65
C GLU A 329 35.76 12.12 -11.50
N LYS A 330 36.33 12.35 -10.31
CA LYS A 330 37.72 12.04 -9.98
C LYS A 330 37.94 10.54 -9.70
N GLN A 331 36.95 9.68 -9.90
CA GLN A 331 37.00 8.21 -9.74
C GLN A 331 37.61 7.74 -8.42
N LYS A 332 37.42 8.48 -7.34
CA LYS A 332 37.90 8.05 -6.03
C LYS A 332 36.89 7.10 -5.41
N PRO A 333 37.26 5.88 -5.03
CA PRO A 333 36.45 5.03 -4.18
C PRO A 333 36.02 5.81 -2.93
N PHE A 334 34.81 5.58 -2.44
CA PHE A 334 34.24 6.28 -1.28
C PHE A 334 35.22 6.35 -0.09
N TYR A 335 35.88 5.26 0.26
CA TYR A 335 36.88 5.25 1.33
C TYR A 335 38.06 6.21 1.08
N ASN A 336 38.41 6.50 -0.15
CA ASN A 336 39.46 7.46 -0.48
C ASN A 336 39.02 8.92 -0.35
N LEU A 337 37.72 9.18 -0.16
CA LEU A 337 37.21 10.50 0.20
C LEU A 337 37.34 10.74 1.72
N LEU A 338 37.15 9.68 2.52
CA LEU A 338 37.21 9.77 3.98
C LEU A 338 38.62 9.52 4.54
N PHE A 339 39.38 8.63 3.91
CA PHE A 339 40.67 8.16 4.42
C PHE A 339 41.80 8.35 3.43
N THR A 340 42.97 8.64 3.93
CA THR A 340 44.20 8.63 3.15
C THR A 340 44.67 7.20 2.89
N LYS A 341 45.52 7.00 1.88
CA LYS A 341 46.10 5.68 1.57
C LYS A 341 46.81 5.01 2.75
N LYS A 342 47.43 5.83 3.64
CA LYS A 342 48.07 5.35 4.88
C LYS A 342 47.06 4.85 5.90
N GLU A 343 45.94 5.56 6.02
CA GLU A 343 44.90 5.23 6.97
C GLU A 343 44.13 3.95 6.58
N LEU A 344 44.06 3.64 5.28
CA LEU A 344 43.43 2.40 4.76
C LEU A 344 44.28 1.14 4.98
N GLN A 345 45.56 1.29 5.43
CA GLN A 345 46.42 0.15 5.77
C GLN A 345 46.14 -0.38 7.19
N VAL A 346 45.35 0.32 7.98
CA VAL A 346 44.97 -0.09 9.36
C VAL A 346 43.50 -0.44 9.36
N PRO A 347 43.06 -1.48 10.10
CA PRO A 347 41.66 -1.79 10.25
C PRO A 347 40.84 -0.57 10.68
N ILE A 348 39.73 -0.34 10.01
CA ILE A 348 38.83 0.78 10.28
C ILE A 348 37.80 0.26 11.31
N ASP A 349 37.87 0.78 12.52
CA ASP A 349 36.82 0.59 13.51
C ASP A 349 35.68 1.60 13.32
N LEU A 350 34.54 1.32 13.97
CA LEU A 350 33.33 2.13 13.84
C LEU A 350 33.54 3.58 14.33
N GLU A 351 34.24 3.76 15.45
CA GLU A 351 34.48 5.07 16.06
C GLU A 351 35.30 5.97 15.11
N ARG A 352 36.33 5.40 14.52
CA ARG A 352 37.16 6.09 13.54
C ARG A 352 36.41 6.42 12.26
N LEU A 353 35.53 5.52 11.82
CA LEU A 353 34.66 5.76 10.65
C LEU A 353 33.70 6.92 10.91
N VAL A 354 33.02 6.92 12.05
CA VAL A 354 32.08 8.00 12.42
C VAL A 354 32.79 9.33 12.51
N CYS A 355 33.93 9.40 13.18
CA CYS A 355 34.71 10.64 13.32
C CYS A 355 35.14 11.19 11.94
N LYS A 356 35.55 10.33 11.01
CA LYS A 356 35.94 10.75 9.66
C LYS A 356 34.75 11.19 8.83
N LEU A 357 33.59 10.56 9.00
CA LEU A 357 32.35 10.94 8.35
C LEU A 357 31.88 12.31 8.82
N GLU A 358 31.85 12.56 10.13
CA GLU A 358 31.51 13.86 10.71
C GLU A 358 32.40 14.96 10.16
N LEU A 359 33.71 14.73 10.15
CA LEU A 359 34.67 15.66 9.60
C LEU A 359 34.43 15.94 8.10
N PHE A 360 34.09 14.90 7.35
CA PHE A 360 33.79 15.03 5.92
C PHE A 360 32.51 15.83 5.68
N LEU A 361 31.45 15.59 6.44
CA LEU A 361 30.18 16.32 6.36
C LEU A 361 30.37 17.79 6.76
N VAL A 362 31.13 18.06 7.81
CA VAL A 362 31.50 19.46 8.21
C VAL A 362 32.28 20.15 7.10
N ASN A 363 33.18 19.47 6.41
CA ASN A 363 33.95 20.04 5.30
C ASN A 363 33.07 20.29 4.07
N ILE A 364 32.10 19.41 3.78
CA ILE A 364 31.09 19.66 2.76
C ILE A 364 30.27 20.91 3.13
N GLY A 365 29.82 21.01 4.37
CA GLY A 365 29.06 22.13 4.87
C GLY A 365 29.80 23.47 4.70
N LYS A 366 31.08 23.48 5.06
CA LYS A 366 31.92 24.67 4.86
C LYS A 366 32.09 25.02 3.38
N ALA A 367 32.38 24.04 2.53
CA ALA A 367 32.57 24.27 1.10
C ALA A 367 31.27 24.74 0.41
N VAL A 368 30.13 24.31 0.89
CA VAL A 368 28.82 24.75 0.38
C VAL A 368 28.46 26.12 0.95
N ALA A 369 28.74 26.39 2.23
CA ALA A 369 28.52 27.70 2.86
C ALA A 369 29.40 28.81 2.27
N GLU A 370 30.60 28.49 1.75
CA GLU A 370 31.42 29.41 0.98
C GLU A 370 30.79 29.83 -0.36
N ILE A 371 29.91 28.96 -0.91
CA ILE A 371 29.16 29.22 -2.16
C ILE A 371 27.88 29.99 -1.86
N ASP A 372 27.19 29.66 -0.75
CA ASP A 372 25.93 30.30 -0.37
C ASP A 372 25.56 30.00 1.12
N ASN A 373 25.47 31.07 1.91
CA ASN A 373 25.14 31.01 3.33
C ASN A 373 23.69 30.45 3.62
N SER A 374 22.86 30.32 2.59
CA SER A 374 21.48 29.80 2.74
C SER A 374 21.38 28.27 2.85
N ILE A 375 22.45 27.54 2.57
CA ILE A 375 22.47 26.06 2.50
C ILE A 375 22.88 25.38 3.83
N SER A 376 23.41 26.15 4.78
CA SER A 376 23.85 25.64 6.07
C SER A 376 22.75 24.84 6.82
N PRO A 377 21.46 25.26 6.84
CA PRO A 377 20.41 24.52 7.52
C PRO A 377 20.10 23.15 6.89
N GLU A 378 20.30 22.98 5.59
CA GLU A 378 20.00 21.73 4.88
C GLU A 378 21.08 20.67 5.12
N ILE A 379 22.32 21.10 5.33
CA ILE A 379 23.43 20.20 5.68
C ILE A 379 23.32 19.77 7.14
N ASP A 380 22.92 20.66 8.03
CA ASP A 380 22.61 20.33 9.41
C ASP A 380 21.47 19.28 9.48
N LEU A 381 20.44 19.42 8.62
CA LEU A 381 19.36 18.44 8.47
C LEU A 381 19.86 17.09 7.94
N LEU A 382 20.87 17.08 7.08
CA LEU A 382 21.49 15.85 6.56
C LEU A 382 22.31 15.14 7.65
N VAL A 383 23.02 15.90 8.47
CA VAL A 383 23.77 15.41 9.64
C VAL A 383 22.81 14.87 10.72
N GLU A 384 21.68 15.52 10.96
CA GLU A 384 20.66 15.04 11.90
C GLU A 384 19.94 13.78 11.44
N LYS A 385 19.92 13.50 10.12
CA LYS A 385 19.28 12.30 9.55
C LYS A 385 20.21 11.09 9.42
N VAL A 386 21.52 11.29 9.59
CA VAL A 386 22.55 10.23 9.63
C VAL A 386 22.83 9.80 11.07
#